data_faf02b4ff99bd3f8b811cd1fe0c8aa45
#
_entry.id   faf02b4ff99bd3f8b811cd1fe0c8aa45
#
_cell.length_a   1.000
_cell.length_b   1.000
_cell.length_c   1.000
_cell.angle_alpha   90.00
_cell.angle_beta   90.00
_cell.angle_gamma   90.00
#
_symmetry.space_group_name_H-M   'P 1'
#
loop_
_entity.id
_entity.type
_entity.pdbx_description
1 polymer ?
#
loop_
_entity_poly.entity_id
_entity_poly.type
_entity_poly.pdbx_seq_one_letter_code
_entity_poly.pdbx_strand_id
1 'polypeptide(L)'
;MAWQQAHGRHGLPWQQTQNPYHVWLSEIMLQQTQVATVLDYYQRFLARFPTVQGLAHAREDEVMALWAGLGYYSRARHLHRSAQMVVSDFGGEFPRTAAQLCQLPGVGMSTAAAIASFCFGERAAI
;
A
#
# COMPACT_ATOMS: atom_id res chain seq x y z
N MET A 1 -28.16 -3.75 8.08
CA MET A 1 -27.82 -3.78 7.83
C MET A 1 -27.11 -3.57 7.43
N ALA A 2 -27.04 -3.68 7.37
CA ALA A 2 -26.35 -3.70 7.02
C ALA A 2 -25.89 -3.29 6.35
N TRP A 3 -26.14 -3.30 6.23
CA TRP A 3 -25.66 -3.14 5.60
C TRP A 3 -25.02 -2.63 5.39
N GLN A 4 -25.00 -2.57 5.61
CA GLN A 4 -24.41 -2.35 5.60
C GLN A 4 -23.85 -1.91 5.77
N GLN A 5 -24.00 -2.01 6.13
CA GLN A 5 -23.46 -2.00 6.35
C GLN A 5 -22.81 -1.95 6.34
N ALA A 6 -22.93 -2.02 6.70
CA ALA A 6 -22.45 -2.25 6.56
C ALA A 6 -21.86 -2.45 5.97
N HIS A 7 -21.83 -2.64 6.03
CA HIS A 7 -21.44 -2.96 5.34
C HIS A 7 -20.44 -2.79 4.68
N GLY A 8 -20.56 -2.77 4.69
CA GLY A 8 -19.73 -2.81 3.53
C GLY A 8 -18.28 -2.57 3.72
N ARG A 9 -17.87 -1.69 4.55
CA ARG A 9 -16.47 -1.42 4.77
C ARG A 9 -15.70 -2.57 5.35
N HIS A 10 -16.34 -3.35 6.17
CA HIS A 10 -15.69 -4.48 6.81
C HIS A 10 -15.35 -5.60 5.85
N GLY A 11 -15.87 -5.55 4.64
CA GLY A 11 -15.58 -6.55 3.63
C GLY A 11 -14.38 -6.26 2.77
N LEU A 12 -13.72 -5.14 2.94
CA LEU A 12 -12.58 -4.78 2.10
C LEU A 12 -11.35 -5.59 2.49
N PRO A 13 -10.64 -6.17 1.50
CA PRO A 13 -9.51 -7.06 1.82
C PRO A 13 -8.43 -6.40 2.67
N TRP A 14 -8.11 -5.15 2.40
CA TRP A 14 -7.05 -4.47 3.15
C TRP A 14 -7.45 -4.09 4.55
N GLN A 15 -8.73 -4.18 4.88
CA GLN A 15 -9.20 -3.94 6.24
C GLN A 15 -9.17 -5.21 7.10
N GLN A 16 -8.94 -6.35 6.48
CA GLN A 16 -8.93 -7.63 7.16
C GLN A 16 -7.52 -8.15 7.41
N THR A 17 -6.52 -7.32 7.16
CA THR A 17 -5.12 -7.72 7.31
C THR A 17 -4.38 -6.62 8.06
N GLN A 18 -3.36 -7.02 8.81
CA GLN A 18 -2.42 -6.08 9.40
C GLN A 18 -1.04 -6.20 8.78
N ASN A 19 -0.95 -6.90 7.64
CA ASN A 19 0.29 -7.01 6.90
C ASN A 19 0.64 -5.64 6.32
N PRO A 20 1.77 -5.05 6.71
CA PRO A 20 2.09 -3.69 6.27
C PRO A 20 2.25 -3.55 4.76
N TYR A 21 2.69 -4.59 4.07
CA TYR A 21 2.79 -4.55 2.62
C TYR A 21 1.41 -4.36 1.99
N HIS A 22 0.43 -5.14 2.45
CA HIS A 22 -0.94 -5.06 1.93
C HIS A 22 -1.58 -3.71 2.24
N VAL A 23 -1.40 -3.24 3.47
CA VAL A 23 -1.99 -1.97 3.88
C VAL A 23 -1.36 -0.81 3.13
N TRP A 24 -0.03 -0.80 3.03
CA TRP A 24 0.70 0.24 2.29
C TRP A 24 0.24 0.28 0.83
N LEU A 25 0.14 -0.88 0.18
CA LEU A 25 -0.29 -0.93 -1.21
C LEU A 25 -1.68 -0.32 -1.38
N SER A 26 -2.61 -0.69 -0.50
CA SER A 26 -3.96 -0.15 -0.57
C SER A 26 -3.98 1.36 -0.36
N GLU A 27 -3.19 1.85 0.59
CA GLU A 27 -3.14 3.30 0.86
C GLU A 27 -2.66 4.08 -0.35
N ILE A 28 -1.64 3.57 -1.03
CA ILE A 28 -1.12 4.24 -2.22
C ILE A 28 -2.14 4.18 -3.35
N MET A 29 -2.76 3.02 -3.57
CA MET A 29 -3.75 2.88 -4.64
C MET A 29 -4.97 3.75 -4.41
N LEU A 30 -5.36 3.93 -3.14
CA LEU A 30 -6.56 4.70 -2.82
C LEU A 30 -6.34 6.20 -2.92
N GLN A 31 -5.09 6.66 -3.03
CA GLN A 31 -4.84 8.07 -3.29
C GLN A 31 -5.47 8.43 -4.63
N GLN A 32 -6.47 9.32 -4.60
CA GLN A 32 -7.12 9.85 -5.80
C GLN A 32 -7.78 8.79 -6.68
N THR A 33 -8.12 7.63 -6.11
CA THR A 33 -8.78 6.56 -6.85
C THR A 33 -9.86 5.94 -5.97
N GLN A 34 -11.02 5.67 -6.56
CA GLN A 34 -12.15 5.16 -5.82
C GLN A 34 -11.97 3.69 -5.45
N VAL A 35 -12.57 3.30 -4.33
CA VAL A 35 -12.48 1.94 -3.80
C VAL A 35 -12.88 0.89 -4.83
N ALA A 36 -13.96 1.12 -5.54
CA ALA A 36 -14.45 0.13 -6.52
C ALA A 36 -13.40 -0.18 -7.58
N THR A 37 -12.68 0.85 -8.03
CA THR A 37 -11.62 0.67 -9.02
C THR A 37 -10.41 -0.03 -8.40
N VAL A 38 -10.05 0.36 -7.19
CA VAL A 38 -8.86 -0.17 -6.53
C VAL A 38 -8.99 -1.66 -6.23
N LEU A 39 -10.20 -2.12 -5.90
CA LEU A 39 -10.39 -3.52 -5.51
C LEU A 39 -9.80 -4.51 -6.53
N ASP A 40 -10.11 -4.30 -7.80
CA ASP A 40 -9.63 -5.20 -8.85
C ASP A 40 -8.12 -5.10 -9.03
N TYR A 41 -7.60 -3.88 -9.05
CA TYR A 41 -6.17 -3.67 -9.22
C TYR A 41 -5.37 -4.21 -8.04
N TYR A 42 -5.88 -4.01 -6.84
CA TYR A 42 -5.25 -4.50 -5.63
C TYR A 42 -5.09 -6.02 -5.66
N GLN A 43 -6.16 -6.72 -6.01
CA GLN A 43 -6.14 -8.19 -6.05
C GLN A 43 -5.19 -8.70 -7.13
N ARG A 44 -5.22 -8.11 -8.30
CA ARG A 44 -4.33 -8.51 -9.38
C ARG A 44 -2.87 -8.23 -9.06
N PHE A 45 -2.63 -7.10 -8.41
CA PHE A 45 -1.28 -6.70 -8.04
C PHE A 45 -0.69 -7.67 -7.02
N LEU A 46 -1.47 -8.03 -6.01
CA LEU A 46 -1.02 -8.98 -4.99
C LEU A 46 -0.84 -10.39 -5.55
N ALA A 47 -1.65 -10.76 -6.54
CA ALA A 47 -1.49 -12.07 -7.17
C ALA A 47 -0.14 -12.15 -7.90
N ARG A 48 0.28 -11.05 -8.53
CA ARG A 48 1.55 -11.01 -9.26
C ARG A 48 2.74 -10.77 -8.34
N PHE A 49 2.57 -9.91 -7.34
CA PHE A 49 3.62 -9.55 -6.39
C PHE A 49 3.12 -9.77 -4.96
N PRO A 50 3.13 -11.01 -4.48
CA PRO A 50 2.58 -11.29 -3.14
C PRO A 50 3.43 -10.75 -2.00
N THR A 51 4.69 -10.37 -2.25
CA THR A 51 5.57 -9.84 -1.22
C THR A 51 6.25 -8.57 -1.71
N VAL A 52 6.73 -7.76 -0.76
CA VAL A 52 7.46 -6.57 -1.10
C VAL A 52 8.77 -6.91 -1.82
N GLN A 53 9.38 -8.05 -1.49
CA GLN A 53 10.59 -8.51 -2.14
C GLN A 53 10.33 -8.77 -3.63
N GLY A 54 9.23 -9.43 -3.94
CA GLY A 54 8.87 -9.69 -5.33
C GLY A 54 8.65 -8.41 -6.10
N LEU A 55 7.99 -7.45 -5.48
CA LEU A 55 7.76 -6.15 -6.11
C LEU A 55 9.09 -5.41 -6.32
N ALA A 56 9.96 -5.43 -5.33
CA ALA A 56 11.24 -4.73 -5.41
C ALA A 56 12.12 -5.28 -6.54
N HIS A 57 12.06 -6.59 -6.78
CA HIS A 57 12.87 -7.21 -7.81
C HIS A 57 12.24 -7.19 -9.19
N ALA A 58 10.99 -6.75 -9.30
CA ALA A 58 10.29 -6.66 -10.58
C ALA A 58 10.91 -5.55 -11.43
N ARG A 59 10.73 -5.68 -12.74
CA ARG A 59 11.11 -4.60 -13.64
C ARG A 59 10.05 -3.51 -13.58
N GLU A 60 10.49 -2.29 -13.78
CA GLU A 60 9.58 -1.16 -13.73
C GLU A 60 8.44 -1.30 -14.73
N ASP A 61 8.72 -1.79 -15.93
CA ASP A 61 7.68 -1.94 -16.94
C ASP A 61 6.62 -2.96 -16.53
N GLU A 62 6.97 -3.98 -15.78
CA GLU A 62 5.99 -4.92 -15.24
C GLU A 62 5.06 -4.24 -14.25
N VAL A 63 5.63 -3.42 -13.38
CA VAL A 63 4.84 -2.69 -12.40
C VAL A 63 3.90 -1.72 -13.10
N MET A 64 4.42 -1.00 -14.09
CA MET A 64 3.61 -0.04 -14.83
C MET A 64 2.49 -0.72 -15.60
N ALA A 65 2.73 -1.92 -16.13
CA ALA A 65 1.71 -2.65 -16.86
C ALA A 65 0.53 -3.02 -15.95
N LEU A 66 0.82 -3.44 -14.71
CA LEU A 66 -0.24 -3.76 -13.75
C LEU A 66 -0.97 -2.52 -13.25
N TRP A 67 -0.32 -1.36 -13.32
CA TRP A 67 -0.92 -0.09 -12.90
C TRP A 67 -1.72 0.56 -14.02
N ALA A 68 -1.60 0.06 -15.25
CA ALA A 68 -2.23 0.68 -16.42
C ALA A 68 -3.73 0.81 -16.20
N GLY A 69 -4.24 1.99 -16.43
CA GLY A 69 -5.65 2.31 -16.22
C GLY A 69 -5.98 2.96 -14.89
N LEU A 70 -5.10 2.83 -13.89
CA LEU A 70 -5.34 3.50 -12.61
C LEU A 70 -5.06 5.00 -12.68
N GLY A 71 -4.15 5.41 -13.55
CA GLY A 71 -3.77 6.81 -13.64
C GLY A 71 -2.75 7.24 -12.60
N TYR A 72 -2.31 8.47 -12.71
CA TYR A 72 -1.32 9.04 -11.77
C TYR A 72 -0.11 8.13 -11.64
N TYR A 73 0.57 7.90 -12.76
CA TYR A 73 1.62 6.88 -12.86
C TYR A 73 2.85 7.16 -12.00
N SER A 74 3.04 8.38 -11.53
CA SER A 74 4.10 8.67 -10.59
C SER A 74 3.92 7.87 -9.29
N ARG A 75 2.68 7.53 -8.93
CA ARG A 75 2.43 6.67 -7.78
C ARG A 75 3.06 5.29 -7.97
N ALA A 76 2.95 4.74 -9.18
CA ALA A 76 3.52 3.43 -9.47
C ALA A 76 5.04 3.45 -9.38
N ARG A 77 5.67 4.52 -9.87
CA ARG A 77 7.11 4.66 -9.78
C ARG A 77 7.57 4.81 -8.34
N HIS A 78 6.87 5.62 -7.56
CA HIS A 78 7.17 5.79 -6.14
C HIS A 78 6.98 4.48 -5.38
N LEU A 79 5.92 3.75 -5.70
CA LEU A 79 5.63 2.47 -5.08
C LEU A 79 6.79 1.49 -5.33
N HIS A 80 7.26 1.41 -6.56
CA HIS A 80 8.34 0.50 -6.92
C HIS A 80 9.64 0.90 -6.20
N ARG A 81 9.95 2.19 -6.19
CA ARG A 81 11.13 2.68 -5.50
C ARG A 81 11.04 2.45 -4.00
N SER A 82 9.85 2.66 -3.42
CA SER A 82 9.66 2.39 -2.00
C SER A 82 9.89 0.93 -1.67
N ALA A 83 9.40 0.02 -2.51
CA ALA A 83 9.63 -1.40 -2.30
C ALA A 83 11.12 -1.71 -2.30
N GLN A 84 11.87 -1.11 -3.22
CA GLN A 84 13.31 -1.30 -3.28
C GLN A 84 14.00 -0.78 -2.02
N MET A 85 13.55 0.37 -1.49
CA MET A 85 14.09 0.91 -0.25
C MET A 85 13.78 0.02 0.94
N VAL A 86 12.58 -0.53 1.02
CA VAL A 86 12.23 -1.42 2.11
C VAL A 86 13.17 -2.62 2.12
N VAL A 87 13.46 -3.18 0.96
CA VAL A 87 14.35 -4.33 0.88
C VAL A 87 15.79 -3.93 1.19
N SER A 88 16.28 -2.83 0.60
CA SER A 88 17.70 -2.46 0.74
C SER A 88 18.02 -1.78 2.06
N ASP A 89 17.12 -0.92 2.54
CA ASP A 89 17.42 -0.07 3.69
C ASP A 89 16.81 -0.59 4.99
N PHE A 90 15.77 -1.41 4.90
CA PHE A 90 15.04 -1.90 6.07
C PHE A 90 15.01 -3.42 6.14
N GLY A 91 15.85 -4.08 5.37
CA GLY A 91 16.00 -5.54 5.48
C GLY A 91 14.79 -6.34 5.00
N GLY A 92 13.94 -5.73 4.19
CA GLY A 92 12.76 -6.42 3.67
C GLY A 92 11.53 -6.33 4.55
N GLU A 93 11.62 -5.57 5.65
CA GLU A 93 10.50 -5.37 6.57
C GLU A 93 10.16 -3.89 6.61
N PHE A 94 8.87 -3.60 6.58
CA PHE A 94 8.43 -2.20 6.64
C PHE A 94 8.82 -1.57 7.98
N PRO A 95 9.25 -0.30 7.96
CA PRO A 95 9.49 0.42 9.21
C PRO A 95 8.23 0.47 10.05
N ARG A 96 8.39 0.57 11.36
CA ARG A 96 7.26 0.48 12.29
C ARG A 96 6.74 1.83 12.78
N THR A 97 7.44 2.91 12.49
CA THR A 97 7.04 4.22 12.96
C THR A 97 6.63 5.10 11.80
N ALA A 98 5.71 6.04 12.07
CA ALA A 98 5.30 6.99 11.04
C ALA A 98 6.47 7.81 10.56
N ALA A 99 7.37 8.19 11.45
CA ALA A 99 8.54 8.99 11.07
C ALA A 99 9.40 8.28 10.05
N GLN A 100 9.59 6.97 10.20
CA GLN A 100 10.38 6.20 9.24
C GLN A 100 9.60 5.89 7.98
N LEU A 101 8.32 5.58 8.12
CA LEU A 101 7.48 5.27 6.96
C LEU A 101 7.39 6.45 6.00
N CYS A 102 7.34 7.67 6.52
CA CYS A 102 7.23 8.83 5.65
C CYS A 102 8.52 9.16 4.88
N GLN A 103 9.60 8.43 5.14
CA GLN A 103 10.80 8.53 4.32
C GLN A 103 10.67 7.80 3.00
N LEU A 104 9.69 6.91 2.88
CA LEU A 104 9.48 6.16 1.65
C LEU A 104 8.87 7.06 0.58
N PRO A 105 9.33 6.96 -0.68
CA PRO A 105 8.76 7.76 -1.76
C PRO A 105 7.25 7.56 -1.87
N GLY A 106 6.54 8.64 -2.00
CA GLY A 106 5.09 8.60 -2.15
C GLY A 106 4.30 8.42 -0.86
N VAL A 107 4.98 8.26 0.27
CA VAL A 107 4.30 8.08 1.56
C VAL A 107 4.39 9.39 2.33
N GLY A 108 3.29 10.12 2.39
CA GLY A 108 3.19 11.33 3.19
C GLY A 108 2.94 10.99 4.66
N MET A 109 2.97 12.02 5.50
CA MET A 109 2.82 11.82 6.94
C MET A 109 1.45 11.20 7.28
N SER A 110 0.41 11.61 6.59
CA SER A 110 -0.94 11.08 6.83
C SER A 110 -1.00 9.57 6.54
N THR A 111 -0.45 9.16 5.39
CA THR A 111 -0.40 7.76 5.02
C THR A 111 0.50 6.97 5.98
N ALA A 112 1.64 7.54 6.34
CA ALA A 112 2.56 6.91 7.28
C ALA A 112 1.90 6.68 8.63
N ALA A 113 1.17 7.67 9.13
CA ALA A 113 0.47 7.54 10.40
C ALA A 113 -0.60 6.46 10.34
N ALA A 114 -1.32 6.37 9.23
CA ALA A 114 -2.35 5.34 9.08
C ALA A 114 -1.73 3.95 9.09
N ILE A 115 -0.64 3.75 8.37
CA ILE A 115 0.02 2.44 8.33
C ILE A 115 0.57 2.08 9.72
N ALA A 116 1.25 3.00 10.36
CA ALA A 116 1.86 2.75 11.67
C ALA A 116 0.80 2.41 12.71
N SER A 117 -0.29 3.15 12.71
CA SER A 117 -1.38 2.93 13.66
C SER A 117 -2.06 1.59 13.41
N PHE A 118 -2.42 1.31 12.17
CA PHE A 118 -3.19 0.12 11.84
C PHE A 118 -2.36 -1.16 11.96
N CYS A 119 -1.12 -1.13 11.47
CA CYS A 119 -0.30 -2.34 11.42
C CYS A 119 0.51 -2.57 12.68
N PHE A 120 0.94 -1.51 13.33
CA PHE A 120 1.89 -1.62 14.44
C PHE A 120 1.37 -1.01 15.74
N GLY A 121 0.17 -0.48 15.72
CA GLY A 121 -0.42 0.08 16.92
C GLY A 121 0.21 1.37 17.40
N GLU A 122 1.00 2.03 16.58
CA GLU A 122 1.61 3.29 16.98
C GLU A 122 0.57 4.39 17.04
N ARG A 123 0.57 5.12 18.14
CA ARG A 123 -0.30 6.28 18.23
C ARG A 123 0.40 7.44 17.59
N ALA A 124 -0.20 7.95 16.52
CA ALA A 124 0.35 9.12 15.87
C ALA A 124 0.23 10.31 16.82
N ALA A 125 1.26 11.11 16.85
CA ALA A 125 1.21 12.37 17.56
C ALA A 125 0.25 13.27 16.80
N ILE A 126 -0.73 13.73 17.47
CA ILE A 126 -1.76 14.54 16.84
C ILE A 126 -1.63 15.98 17.22
#